data_e2749a7a17148dc77d772190f99ab8a0
#
_entry.id   e2749a7a17148dc77d772190f99ab8a0
#
_cell.length_a   1.000
_cell.length_b   1.000
_cell.length_c   1.000
_cell.angle_alpha   90.00
_cell.angle_beta   90.00
_cell.angle_gamma   90.00
#
_symmetry.space_group_name_H-M   'P 1'
#
loop_
_entity.id
_entity.type
_entity.pdbx_description
1 polymer ?
#
loop_
_entity_poly.entity_id
_entity_poly.type
_entity_poly.pdbx_seq_one_letter_code
_entity_poly.pdbx_strand_id
1 'polypeptide(L)'
;MEVPYLTKYYANTVVGYSFSKSLSLPGERIGYLVIPDEVADSEKLNAAANVATRILGFVNAPTLQQKVVKACLNEKTDISYYDRNRETLYNGLKELGFECIKPEGAFYLFVKSPVADEKEFCNTAKKYNILIVPGSSFGCPGYVRMAYCVAYETIVNALPKFAELAGEYR
;
A
#
# COMPACT_ATOMS: atom_id res chain seq x y z
N MET A 1 15.67 7.75 -2.80
CA MET A 1 15.21 8.94 -2.01
C MET A 1 15.28 8.58 -0.53
N GLU A 2 15.89 9.41 0.30
CA GLU A 2 15.89 9.24 1.75
C GLU A 2 14.61 9.87 2.32
N VAL A 3 13.85 9.10 3.11
CA VAL A 3 12.64 9.59 3.75
C VAL A 3 13.04 10.34 5.03
N PRO A 4 12.75 11.63 5.16
CA PRO A 4 13.13 12.39 6.36
C PRO A 4 12.34 11.94 7.58
N TYR A 5 13.01 11.82 8.71
CA TYR A 5 12.35 11.61 10.01
C TYR A 5 11.76 12.94 10.49
N LEU A 6 10.43 13.03 10.52
CA LEU A 6 9.72 14.26 10.92
C LEU A 6 10.04 14.71 12.35
N THR A 7 10.37 13.77 13.24
CA THR A 7 10.81 14.06 14.61
C THR A 7 12.04 14.98 14.69
N LYS A 8 12.84 15.04 13.61
CA LYS A 8 14.00 15.95 13.53
C LYS A 8 13.60 17.41 13.23
N TYR A 9 12.39 17.62 12.75
CA TYR A 9 11.92 18.94 12.29
C TYR A 9 10.80 19.51 13.16
N TYR A 10 10.06 18.63 13.83
CA TYR A 10 8.94 19.03 14.68
C TYR A 10 8.85 18.14 15.91
N ALA A 11 9.04 18.72 17.09
CA ALA A 11 9.08 17.97 18.35
C ALA A 11 7.74 17.26 18.68
N ASN A 12 6.59 17.90 18.37
CA ASN A 12 5.28 17.29 18.60
C ASN A 12 4.93 16.24 17.51
N THR A 13 5.83 15.31 17.25
CA THR A 13 5.65 14.24 16.25
C THR A 13 5.53 12.87 16.92
N VAL A 14 4.41 12.20 16.71
CA VAL A 14 4.20 10.79 17.08
C VAL A 14 4.41 9.93 15.84
N VAL A 15 5.12 8.82 15.99
CA VAL A 15 5.43 7.91 14.88
C VAL A 15 4.66 6.60 15.01
N GLY A 16 3.77 6.32 14.06
CA GLY A 16 3.17 5.01 13.89
C GLY A 16 3.95 4.19 12.87
N TYR A 17 4.34 2.98 13.22
CA TYR A 17 5.06 2.07 12.32
C TYR A 17 4.37 0.72 12.21
N SER A 18 4.40 0.12 11.02
CA SER A 18 3.83 -1.21 10.76
C SER A 18 4.85 -2.11 10.07
N PHE A 19 4.98 -3.34 10.54
CA PHE A 19 5.80 -4.36 9.89
C PHE A 19 5.14 -5.02 8.67
N SER A 20 3.91 -4.63 8.35
CA SER A 20 3.16 -5.18 7.20
C SER A 20 3.89 -5.02 5.88
N LYS A 21 4.69 -3.96 5.72
CA LYS A 21 5.38 -3.63 4.46
C LYS A 21 6.87 -3.97 4.52
N SER A 22 7.56 -3.47 5.53
CA SER A 22 9.02 -3.62 5.66
C SER A 22 9.50 -5.06 5.82
N LEU A 23 8.67 -5.92 6.43
CA LEU A 23 8.96 -7.35 6.62
C LEU A 23 8.00 -8.28 5.85
N SER A 24 7.14 -7.73 4.98
CA SER A 24 6.09 -8.51 4.29
C SER A 24 5.22 -9.35 5.21
N LEU A 25 4.85 -8.80 6.38
CA LEU A 25 4.05 -9.45 7.42
C LEU A 25 2.66 -8.81 7.60
N PRO A 26 1.87 -8.59 6.52
CA PRO A 26 0.57 -7.92 6.66
C PRO A 26 -0.45 -8.75 7.44
N GLY A 27 -0.35 -10.08 7.38
CA GLY A 27 -1.25 -11.01 8.08
C GLY A 27 -1.02 -11.03 9.60
N GLU A 28 0.18 -10.70 10.06
CA GLU A 28 0.55 -10.77 11.49
C GLU A 28 -0.01 -9.62 12.32
N ARG A 29 -0.52 -8.57 11.69
CA ARG A 29 -1.20 -7.43 12.34
C ARG A 29 -0.37 -6.79 13.45
N ILE A 30 0.93 -6.54 13.22
CA ILE A 30 1.85 -6.01 14.22
C ILE A 30 2.52 -4.72 13.76
N GLY A 31 2.67 -3.81 14.69
CA GLY A 31 3.32 -2.52 14.54
C GLY A 31 3.59 -1.90 15.92
N TYR A 32 4.03 -0.67 15.94
CA TYR A 32 4.27 0.06 17.18
C TYR A 32 3.97 1.55 17.02
N LEU A 33 3.77 2.22 18.14
CA LEU A 33 3.65 3.65 18.26
C LEU A 33 4.82 4.16 19.09
N VAL A 34 5.50 5.20 18.60
CA VAL A 34 6.54 5.92 19.35
C VAL A 34 6.01 7.29 19.71
N ILE A 35 6.00 7.59 20.98
CA ILE A 35 5.68 8.91 21.54
C ILE A 35 6.95 9.40 22.23
N PRO A 36 7.77 10.24 21.55
CA PRO A 36 8.99 10.79 22.15
C PRO A 36 8.67 11.65 23.39
N ASP A 37 9.65 11.78 24.29
CA ASP A 37 9.51 12.57 25.52
C ASP A 37 9.37 14.07 25.23
N GLU A 38 9.85 14.52 24.06
CA GLU A 38 9.76 15.90 23.57
C GLU A 38 8.34 16.29 23.13
N VAL A 39 7.45 15.32 22.96
CA VAL A 39 6.04 15.60 22.61
C VAL A 39 5.34 16.27 23.80
N ALA A 40 4.61 17.35 23.54
CA ALA A 40 3.83 18.02 24.56
C ALA A 40 2.86 17.02 25.27
N ASP A 41 2.86 17.03 26.59
CA ASP A 41 2.06 16.10 27.41
C ASP A 41 2.34 14.60 27.10
N SER A 42 3.56 14.22 26.75
CA SER A 42 3.93 12.85 26.33
C SER A 42 3.45 11.76 27.29
N GLU A 43 3.56 11.97 28.61
CA GLU A 43 3.06 11.02 29.63
C GLU A 43 1.54 10.81 29.53
N LYS A 44 0.77 11.89 29.39
CA LYS A 44 -0.69 11.81 29.25
C LYS A 44 -1.07 11.14 27.94
N LEU A 45 -0.35 11.44 26.86
CA LEU A 45 -0.57 10.85 25.56
C LEU A 45 -0.27 9.35 25.56
N ASN A 46 0.82 8.93 26.22
CA ASN A 46 1.14 7.52 26.43
C ASN A 46 0.03 6.80 27.24
N ALA A 47 -0.44 7.40 28.33
CA ALA A 47 -1.54 6.85 29.11
C ALA A 47 -2.82 6.72 28.27
N ALA A 48 -3.16 7.75 27.50
CA ALA A 48 -4.33 7.73 26.59
C ALA A 48 -4.21 6.66 25.50
N ALA A 49 -3.03 6.50 24.89
CA ALA A 49 -2.77 5.45 23.90
C ALA A 49 -2.94 4.04 24.49
N ASN A 50 -2.45 3.82 25.71
CA ASN A 50 -2.64 2.55 26.41
C ASN A 50 -4.13 2.27 26.69
N VAL A 51 -4.89 3.27 27.12
CA VAL A 51 -6.34 3.13 27.35
C VAL A 51 -7.04 2.83 26.01
N ALA A 52 -6.73 3.57 24.96
CA ALA A 52 -7.30 3.36 23.64
C ALA A 52 -7.03 1.95 23.11
N THR A 53 -5.80 1.45 23.24
CA THR A 53 -5.43 0.08 22.85
C THR A 53 -6.28 -0.97 23.57
N ARG A 54 -6.52 -0.78 24.89
CA ARG A 54 -7.39 -1.67 25.70
C ARG A 54 -8.85 -1.62 25.27
N ILE A 55 -9.39 -0.42 25.05
CA ILE A 55 -10.78 -0.22 24.60
C ILE A 55 -11.02 -0.89 23.24
N LEU A 56 -10.03 -0.84 22.34
CA LEU A 56 -10.08 -1.50 21.05
C LEU A 56 -9.92 -3.03 21.13
N GLY A 57 -9.65 -3.58 22.34
CA GLY A 57 -9.56 -5.02 22.57
C GLY A 57 -8.20 -5.64 22.27
N PHE A 58 -7.17 -4.86 21.87
CA PHE A 58 -5.87 -5.39 21.49
C PHE A 58 -4.90 -5.60 22.67
N VAL A 59 -4.96 -4.79 23.69
CA VAL A 59 -4.13 -4.77 24.92
C VAL A 59 -2.63 -4.76 24.62
N ASN A 60 -2.07 -5.86 24.09
CA ASN A 60 -0.67 -6.01 23.66
C ASN A 60 -0.60 -6.82 22.36
N ALA A 61 0.47 -6.63 21.59
CA ALA A 61 0.77 -7.51 20.47
C ALA A 61 1.01 -8.95 20.99
N PRO A 62 0.48 -10.00 20.33
CA PRO A 62 0.69 -11.38 20.74
C PRO A 62 2.19 -11.74 20.81
N THR A 63 2.58 -12.52 21.80
CA THR A 63 3.99 -12.88 22.03
C THR A 63 4.64 -13.58 20.84
N LEU A 64 3.88 -14.40 20.11
CA LEU A 64 4.39 -15.08 18.93
C LEU A 64 4.83 -14.06 17.86
N GLN A 65 3.98 -13.10 17.54
CA GLN A 65 4.28 -12.04 16.56
C GLN A 65 5.45 -11.17 17.00
N GLN A 66 5.56 -10.85 18.27
CA GLN A 66 6.74 -10.15 18.81
C GLN A 66 8.04 -10.95 18.60
N LYS A 67 8.02 -12.27 18.80
CA LYS A 67 9.17 -13.16 18.53
C LYS A 67 9.49 -13.24 17.06
N VAL A 68 8.48 -13.31 16.17
CA VAL A 68 8.66 -13.30 14.71
C VAL A 68 9.36 -12.00 14.29
N VAL A 69 8.84 -10.83 14.71
CA VAL A 69 9.46 -9.54 14.42
C VAL A 69 10.90 -9.49 14.92
N LYS A 70 11.15 -9.96 16.18
CA LYS A 70 12.51 -9.98 16.74
C LYS A 70 13.46 -10.82 15.87
N ALA A 71 13.02 -11.96 15.37
CA ALA A 71 13.83 -12.85 14.52
C ALA A 71 14.13 -12.21 13.14
N CYS A 72 13.20 -11.40 12.61
CA CYS A 72 13.29 -10.80 11.29
C CYS A 72 13.72 -9.32 11.30
N LEU A 73 14.11 -8.76 12.44
CA LEU A 73 14.31 -7.31 12.59
C LEU A 73 15.36 -6.74 11.62
N ASN A 74 16.37 -7.52 11.28
CA ASN A 74 17.45 -7.14 10.37
C ASN A 74 17.23 -7.63 8.92
N GLU A 75 16.12 -8.32 8.66
CA GLU A 75 15.80 -8.81 7.33
C GLU A 75 15.21 -7.70 6.46
N LYS A 76 15.32 -7.88 5.15
CA LYS A 76 14.81 -6.95 4.15
C LYS A 76 13.98 -7.71 3.13
N THR A 77 12.88 -7.08 2.70
CA THR A 77 12.13 -7.58 1.54
C THR A 77 12.91 -7.36 0.25
N ASP A 78 12.73 -8.24 -0.72
CA ASP A 78 13.34 -8.09 -2.04
C ASP A 78 12.64 -6.98 -2.83
N ILE A 79 13.23 -5.79 -2.79
CA ILE A 79 12.72 -4.61 -3.50
C ILE A 79 12.83 -4.81 -5.03
N SER A 80 13.80 -5.57 -5.51
CA SER A 80 13.98 -5.81 -6.95
C SER A 80 12.80 -6.58 -7.57
N TYR A 81 12.20 -7.48 -6.79
CA TYR A 81 10.98 -8.18 -7.18
C TYR A 81 9.82 -7.21 -7.42
N TYR A 82 9.60 -6.28 -6.50
CA TYR A 82 8.53 -5.27 -6.63
C TYR A 82 8.84 -4.29 -7.77
N ASP A 83 10.09 -3.92 -7.96
CA ASP A 83 10.51 -3.02 -9.03
C ASP A 83 10.27 -3.64 -10.41
N ARG A 84 10.63 -4.91 -10.61
CA ARG A 84 10.31 -5.65 -11.83
C ARG A 84 8.81 -5.67 -12.10
N ASN A 85 8.00 -5.97 -11.09
CA ASN A 85 6.55 -5.98 -11.21
C ASN A 85 6.00 -4.61 -11.61
N ARG A 86 6.51 -3.55 -10.97
CA ARG A 86 6.16 -2.16 -11.25
C ARG A 86 6.45 -1.79 -12.70
N GLU A 87 7.67 -2.04 -13.17
CA GLU A 87 8.09 -1.74 -14.53
C GLU A 87 7.26 -2.50 -15.56
N THR A 88 7.05 -3.79 -15.33
CA THR A 88 6.25 -4.63 -16.25
C THR A 88 4.81 -4.15 -16.37
N LEU A 89 4.15 -3.89 -15.23
CA LEU A 89 2.76 -3.42 -15.25
C LEU A 89 2.65 -2.01 -15.85
N TYR A 90 3.51 -1.08 -15.44
CA TYR A 90 3.49 0.29 -15.92
C TYR A 90 3.72 0.37 -17.43
N ASN A 91 4.77 -0.26 -17.93
CA ASN A 91 5.11 -0.23 -19.34
C ASN A 91 4.03 -0.90 -20.20
N GLY A 92 3.55 -2.08 -19.78
CA GLY A 92 2.49 -2.79 -20.49
C GLY A 92 1.20 -1.97 -20.58
N LEU A 93 0.77 -1.31 -19.51
CA LEU A 93 -0.40 -0.44 -19.55
C LEU A 93 -0.19 0.80 -20.43
N LYS A 94 1.01 1.39 -20.43
CA LYS A 94 1.35 2.52 -21.29
C LYS A 94 1.31 2.13 -22.78
N GLU A 95 1.83 0.97 -23.14
CA GLU A 95 1.79 0.43 -24.51
C GLU A 95 0.35 0.20 -24.97
N LEU A 96 -0.55 -0.17 -24.06
CA LEU A 96 -1.98 -0.33 -24.33
C LEU A 96 -2.75 1.00 -24.39
N GLY A 97 -2.09 2.14 -24.14
CA GLY A 97 -2.68 3.47 -24.22
C GLY A 97 -3.29 3.98 -22.92
N PHE A 98 -3.15 3.28 -21.80
CA PHE A 98 -3.63 3.78 -20.51
C PHE A 98 -2.77 4.95 -20.00
N GLU A 99 -3.44 5.96 -19.46
CA GLU A 99 -2.80 7.10 -18.82
C GLU A 99 -2.52 6.77 -17.33
N CYS A 100 -1.26 6.75 -16.94
CA CYS A 100 -0.86 6.50 -15.58
C CYS A 100 0.45 7.23 -15.24
N ILE A 101 0.61 7.61 -13.98
CA ILE A 101 1.83 8.20 -13.45
C ILE A 101 2.71 7.06 -12.93
N LYS A 102 3.99 7.04 -13.35
CA LYS A 102 4.94 6.05 -12.86
C LYS A 102 5.18 6.24 -11.37
N PRO A 103 4.87 5.26 -10.52
CA PRO A 103 5.10 5.40 -9.09
C PRO A 103 6.60 5.29 -8.77
N GLU A 104 7.11 6.15 -7.89
CA GLU A 104 8.50 6.10 -7.41
C GLU A 104 8.67 5.25 -6.14
N GLY A 105 7.58 4.76 -5.58
CA GLY A 105 7.60 3.94 -4.36
C GLY A 105 6.26 3.26 -4.07
N ALA A 106 6.15 2.60 -2.92
CA ALA A 106 5.04 1.76 -2.52
C ALA A 106 4.82 0.57 -3.48
N PHE A 107 3.59 0.13 -3.71
CA PHE A 107 3.27 -0.98 -4.60
C PHE A 107 1.87 -0.83 -5.23
N TYR A 108 1.45 0.43 -5.42
CA TYR A 108 0.20 0.77 -6.10
C TYR A 108 0.47 1.69 -7.28
N LEU A 109 -0.26 1.43 -8.36
CA LEU A 109 -0.32 2.25 -9.55
C LEU A 109 -1.74 2.83 -9.66
N PHE A 110 -1.84 4.15 -9.86
CA PHE A 110 -3.10 4.80 -10.21
C PHE A 110 -3.15 5.00 -11.73
N VAL A 111 -4.21 4.48 -12.32
CA VAL A 111 -4.48 4.52 -13.76
C VAL A 111 -5.76 5.32 -13.98
N LYS A 112 -5.72 6.28 -14.88
CA LYS A 112 -6.90 7.06 -15.22
C LYS A 112 -7.93 6.17 -15.89
N SER A 113 -9.17 6.26 -15.44
CA SER A 113 -10.28 5.55 -16.05
C SER A 113 -10.51 6.08 -17.47
N PRO A 114 -10.74 5.22 -18.47
CA PRO A 114 -11.10 5.65 -19.82
C PRO A 114 -12.50 6.27 -19.91
N VAL A 115 -13.34 6.08 -18.89
CA VAL A 115 -14.68 6.65 -18.76
C VAL A 115 -14.80 7.46 -17.48
N ALA A 116 -15.78 8.37 -17.45
CA ALA A 116 -15.97 9.30 -16.32
C ALA A 116 -16.28 8.57 -15.00
N ASP A 117 -17.04 7.48 -15.05
CA ASP A 117 -17.31 6.64 -13.88
C ASP A 117 -16.30 5.49 -13.80
N GLU A 118 -15.31 5.64 -12.93
CA GLU A 118 -14.31 4.60 -12.69
C GLU A 118 -14.89 3.30 -12.10
N LYS A 119 -16.08 3.34 -11.52
CA LYS A 119 -16.78 2.14 -11.01
C LYS A 119 -17.34 1.32 -12.16
N GLU A 120 -17.85 1.97 -13.21
CA GLU A 120 -18.24 1.32 -14.46
C GLU A 120 -17.03 0.59 -15.08
N PHE A 121 -15.89 1.28 -15.17
CA PHE A 121 -14.66 0.67 -15.65
C PHE A 121 -14.23 -0.53 -14.82
N CYS A 122 -14.28 -0.42 -13.47
CA CYS A 122 -14.00 -1.56 -12.59
C CYS A 122 -14.95 -2.75 -12.81
N ASN A 123 -16.23 -2.48 -13.07
CA ASN A 123 -17.20 -3.55 -13.34
C ASN A 123 -16.98 -4.20 -14.70
N THR A 124 -16.65 -3.43 -15.73
CA THR A 124 -16.28 -3.95 -17.04
C THR A 124 -15.02 -4.81 -16.96
N ALA A 125 -14.00 -4.37 -16.21
CA ALA A 125 -12.76 -5.12 -16.01
C ALA A 125 -12.98 -6.53 -15.43
N LYS A 126 -14.00 -6.71 -14.59
CA LYS A 126 -14.37 -8.04 -14.03
C LYS A 126 -14.73 -9.06 -15.10
N LYS A 127 -15.29 -8.64 -16.25
CA LYS A 127 -15.61 -9.54 -17.38
C LYS A 127 -14.35 -10.22 -17.93
N TYR A 128 -13.20 -9.58 -17.75
CA TYR A 128 -11.88 -10.05 -18.18
C TYR A 128 -11.08 -10.68 -17.03
N ASN A 129 -11.72 -10.97 -15.90
CA ASN A 129 -11.08 -11.45 -14.66
C ASN A 129 -10.03 -10.49 -14.10
N ILE A 130 -10.18 -9.20 -14.35
CA ILE A 130 -9.33 -8.15 -13.79
C ILE A 130 -10.04 -7.52 -12.59
N LEU A 131 -9.42 -7.61 -11.41
CA LEU A 131 -9.93 -7.02 -10.18
C LEU A 131 -9.11 -5.78 -9.83
N ILE A 132 -9.72 -4.61 -10.00
CA ILE A 132 -9.16 -3.29 -9.71
C ILE A 132 -10.10 -2.51 -8.81
N VAL A 133 -9.58 -1.51 -8.11
CA VAL A 133 -10.34 -0.78 -7.08
C VAL A 133 -10.57 0.66 -7.52
N PRO A 134 -11.81 1.21 -7.37
CA PRO A 134 -12.08 2.61 -7.69
C PRO A 134 -11.21 3.56 -6.89
N GLY A 135 -10.63 4.55 -7.57
CA GLY A 135 -9.77 5.55 -6.94
C GLY A 135 -10.50 6.47 -5.98
N SER A 136 -11.81 6.69 -6.16
CA SER A 136 -12.65 7.46 -5.23
C SER A 136 -12.59 6.92 -3.80
N SER A 137 -12.39 5.60 -3.62
CA SER A 137 -12.17 4.98 -2.30
C SER A 137 -10.88 5.45 -1.61
N PHE A 138 -10.00 6.15 -2.33
CA PHE A 138 -8.71 6.66 -1.88
C PHE A 138 -8.55 8.17 -2.16
N GLY A 139 -9.67 8.89 -2.32
CA GLY A 139 -9.67 10.32 -2.60
C GLY A 139 -9.19 10.70 -4.01
N CYS A 140 -9.17 9.76 -4.96
CA CYS A 140 -8.73 9.98 -6.33
C CYS A 140 -9.81 9.57 -7.36
N PRO A 141 -10.94 10.30 -7.44
CA PRO A 141 -12.01 9.99 -8.38
C PRO A 141 -11.53 10.11 -9.82
N GLY A 142 -12.12 9.33 -10.73
CA GLY A 142 -11.72 9.25 -12.15
C GLY A 142 -10.49 8.36 -12.40
N TYR A 143 -9.96 7.71 -11.36
CA TYR A 143 -8.85 6.77 -11.45
C TYR A 143 -9.23 5.41 -10.88
N VAL A 144 -8.44 4.40 -11.21
CA VAL A 144 -8.49 3.09 -10.56
C VAL A 144 -7.12 2.77 -9.97
N ARG A 145 -7.13 2.08 -8.82
CA ARG A 145 -5.92 1.63 -8.16
C ARG A 145 -5.64 0.17 -8.49
N MET A 146 -4.43 -0.10 -8.93
CA MET A 146 -3.91 -1.43 -9.19
C MET A 146 -2.74 -1.73 -8.25
N ALA A 147 -2.68 -2.96 -7.71
CA ALA A 147 -1.56 -3.41 -6.90
C ALA A 147 -0.58 -4.20 -7.77
N TYR A 148 0.73 -3.98 -7.58
CA TYR A 148 1.77 -4.80 -8.22
C TYR A 148 2.56 -5.67 -7.22
N CYS A 149 2.09 -5.76 -5.98
CA CYS A 149 2.59 -6.70 -4.96
C CYS A 149 1.93 -8.08 -5.09
N VAL A 150 1.94 -8.63 -6.27
CA VAL A 150 1.35 -9.92 -6.64
C VAL A 150 2.43 -10.80 -7.29
N ALA A 151 2.10 -12.07 -7.58
CA ALA A 151 3.01 -12.90 -8.35
C ALA A 151 3.29 -12.27 -9.73
N TYR A 152 4.53 -12.36 -10.21
CA TYR A 152 4.93 -11.77 -11.50
C TYR A 152 4.07 -12.27 -12.65
N GLU A 153 3.77 -13.58 -12.64
CA GLU A 153 2.93 -14.26 -13.62
C GLU A 153 1.50 -13.69 -13.66
N THR A 154 0.99 -13.20 -12.53
CA THR A 154 -0.32 -12.53 -12.47
C THR A 154 -0.32 -11.28 -13.34
N ILE A 155 0.76 -10.50 -13.28
CA ILE A 155 0.89 -9.29 -14.10
C ILE A 155 1.02 -9.65 -15.58
N VAL A 156 1.92 -10.57 -15.92
CA VAL A 156 2.16 -11.01 -17.29
C VAL A 156 0.87 -11.56 -17.92
N ASN A 157 0.12 -12.38 -17.19
CA ASN A 157 -1.13 -12.96 -17.66
C ASN A 157 -2.29 -11.97 -17.73
N ALA A 158 -2.23 -10.87 -16.96
CA ALA A 158 -3.25 -9.83 -16.99
C ALA A 158 -3.09 -8.87 -18.19
N LEU A 159 -1.87 -8.63 -18.69
CA LEU A 159 -1.64 -7.68 -19.78
C LEU A 159 -2.44 -7.98 -21.07
N PRO A 160 -2.53 -9.23 -21.56
CA PRO A 160 -3.41 -9.54 -22.68
C PRO A 160 -4.88 -9.22 -22.40
N LYS A 161 -5.34 -9.43 -21.15
CA LYS A 161 -6.71 -9.10 -20.74
C LYS A 161 -6.96 -7.60 -20.65
N PHE A 162 -5.96 -6.82 -20.28
CA PHE A 162 -6.00 -5.37 -20.37
C PHE A 162 -6.06 -4.90 -21.83
N ALA A 163 -5.44 -5.60 -22.79
CA ALA A 163 -5.55 -5.29 -24.19
C ALA A 163 -6.98 -5.52 -24.71
N GLU A 164 -7.61 -6.63 -24.34
CA GLU A 164 -9.03 -6.90 -24.66
C GLU A 164 -9.95 -5.82 -24.05
N LEU A 165 -9.75 -5.49 -22.75
CA LEU A 165 -10.50 -4.45 -22.05
C LEU A 165 -10.32 -3.07 -22.69
N ALA A 166 -9.10 -2.70 -23.08
CA ALA A 166 -8.83 -1.42 -23.76
C ALA A 166 -9.57 -1.31 -25.10
N GLY A 167 -9.82 -2.43 -25.78
CA GLY A 167 -10.58 -2.50 -27.02
C GLY A 167 -12.04 -2.04 -26.89
N GLU A 168 -12.65 -2.14 -25.68
CA GLU A 168 -14.02 -1.66 -25.45
C GLU A 168 -14.13 -0.12 -25.39
N TYR A 169 -12.99 0.59 -25.28
CA TYR A 169 -12.94 2.04 -25.08
C TYR A 169 -12.20 2.81 -26.18
N ARG A 170 -11.92 2.16 -27.30
CA ARG A 170 -11.28 2.75 -28.49
C ARG A 170 -12.26 3.16 -29.54
#